data_01d697c2847c7a5c6f476d82311d2eb3
#
_entry.id   01d697c2847c7a5c6f476d82311d2eb3
#
_cell.length_a   1.000
_cell.length_b   1.000
_cell.length_c   1.000
_cell.angle_alpha   90.00
_cell.angle_beta   90.00
_cell.angle_gamma   90.00
#
_symmetry.space_group_name_H-M   'P 1'
#
loop_
_entity.id
_entity.type
_entity.pdbx_description
1 polymer ?
#
loop_
_entity_poly.entity_id
_entity_poly.type
_entity_poly.pdbx_seq_one_letter_code
_entity_poly.pdbx_strand_id
1 'polypeptide(L)'
;MGYIAEGNLSVDAALHRFVNDTLLPAAGMEPSHFWPEFDSVVHHLAPRNADLLKKRDELQAQIDEWLIAHRDNGIDAGAYTSFLKDIGYLLSEGDDFAIETTNVDVEIATIAGPQLVVPVMNARYSLNAANARWGSLYDALYGTDILSEKDGAEKGTSYTPVRGAKVIAAARDILNKRLPLNGASWHDIASLHIDSTGLVLGSEAGPVALADDSQLIGYQGDETAPTSVLLSVNTLHIDIRIDRSGTIGAVDKAGINDVVLESAVSTIMDCEDSVAAVDGEDKVLAYGNWLGLMDGTLTTEMKKSDK
;
A
#
# COMPACT_ATOMS: atom_id res chain seq x y z
N MET A 1 -12.82 15.79 31.13
CA MET A 1 -12.13 14.50 30.93
C MET A 1 -12.04 13.82 32.28
N GLY A 2 -12.50 12.59 32.43
CA GLY A 2 -12.45 11.82 33.65
C GLY A 2 -11.60 10.58 33.46
N TYR A 3 -11.00 10.07 34.54
CA TYR A 3 -10.25 8.82 34.52
C TYR A 3 -11.00 7.76 35.33
N ILE A 4 -10.87 6.52 34.92
CA ILE A 4 -11.45 5.35 35.57
C ILE A 4 -10.27 4.49 36.07
N ALA A 5 -10.38 4.01 37.30
CA ALA A 5 -9.36 3.14 37.89
C ALA A 5 -9.63 1.68 37.50
N GLU A 6 -8.60 1.04 36.93
CA GLU A 6 -8.55 -0.39 36.66
C GLU A 6 -7.28 -0.96 37.27
N GLY A 7 -7.39 -1.62 38.43
CA GLY A 7 -6.24 -2.02 39.21
C GLY A 7 -5.40 -0.81 39.63
N ASN A 8 -4.13 -0.79 39.22
CA ASN A 8 -3.22 0.34 39.40
C ASN A 8 -3.19 1.31 38.22
N LEU A 9 -3.97 1.07 37.20
CA LEU A 9 -4.07 1.93 36.02
C LEU A 9 -5.08 3.06 36.26
N SER A 10 -4.80 4.20 35.62
CA SER A 10 -5.72 5.33 35.49
C SER A 10 -6.02 5.54 34.02
N VAL A 11 -7.18 5.09 33.56
CA VAL A 11 -7.57 5.02 32.15
C VAL A 11 -8.51 6.17 31.80
N ASP A 12 -8.26 6.86 30.69
CA ASP A 12 -9.20 7.87 30.19
C ASP A 12 -10.59 7.27 29.98
N ALA A 13 -11.63 7.98 30.37
CA ALA A 13 -13.02 7.46 30.38
C ALA A 13 -13.56 7.16 28.96
N ALA A 14 -13.13 7.90 27.93
CA ALA A 14 -13.53 7.62 26.54
C ALA A 14 -12.87 6.33 26.07
N LEU A 15 -11.56 6.18 26.33
CA LEU A 15 -10.82 4.98 25.98
C LEU A 15 -11.33 3.74 26.73
N HIS A 16 -11.57 3.87 28.04
CA HIS A 16 -12.13 2.78 28.85
C HIS A 16 -13.47 2.28 28.30
N ARG A 17 -14.36 3.21 27.96
CA ARG A 17 -15.66 2.87 27.37
C ARG A 17 -15.50 2.16 26.02
N PHE A 18 -14.67 2.70 25.14
CA PHE A 18 -14.41 2.07 23.84
C PHE A 18 -13.87 0.64 23.99
N VAL A 19 -12.91 0.44 24.91
CA VAL A 19 -12.35 -0.88 25.15
C VAL A 19 -13.43 -1.85 25.63
N ASN A 20 -14.22 -1.48 26.66
CA ASN A 20 -15.20 -2.38 27.26
C ASN A 20 -16.42 -2.63 26.38
N ASP A 21 -16.93 -1.59 25.70
CA ASP A 21 -18.23 -1.66 25.01
C ASP A 21 -18.07 -2.07 23.54
N THR A 22 -16.87 -1.93 22.98
CA THR A 22 -16.63 -2.14 21.54
C THR A 22 -15.51 -3.15 21.29
N LEU A 23 -14.30 -2.89 21.78
CA LEU A 23 -13.11 -3.69 21.42
C LEU A 23 -13.15 -5.10 22.04
N LEU A 24 -13.38 -5.20 23.35
CA LEU A 24 -13.39 -6.51 24.02
C LEU A 24 -14.52 -7.42 23.55
N PRO A 25 -15.76 -6.94 23.35
CA PRO A 25 -16.82 -7.75 22.72
C PRO A 25 -16.44 -8.22 21.31
N ALA A 26 -15.85 -7.36 20.48
CA ALA A 26 -15.41 -7.73 19.15
C ALA A 26 -14.29 -8.79 19.16
N ALA A 27 -13.44 -8.76 20.19
CA ALA A 27 -12.37 -9.74 20.39
C ALA A 27 -12.82 -11.01 21.14
N GLY A 28 -14.09 -11.07 21.62
CA GLY A 28 -14.57 -12.18 22.43
C GLY A 28 -13.87 -12.31 23.79
N MET A 29 -13.44 -11.19 24.37
CA MET A 29 -12.67 -11.14 25.61
C MET A 29 -13.46 -10.43 26.74
N GLU A 30 -13.37 -10.98 27.96
CA GLU A 30 -14.03 -10.38 29.13
C GLU A 30 -13.16 -9.29 29.78
N PRO A 31 -13.75 -8.16 30.20
CA PRO A 31 -13.04 -7.10 30.91
C PRO A 31 -12.30 -7.58 32.16
N SER A 32 -12.88 -8.53 32.88
CA SER A 32 -12.30 -9.12 34.12
C SER A 32 -11.02 -9.93 33.85
N HIS A 33 -10.79 -10.33 32.62
CA HIS A 33 -9.51 -10.95 32.20
C HIS A 33 -8.55 -9.90 31.64
N PHE A 34 -9.03 -8.99 30.79
CA PHE A 34 -8.20 -8.03 30.08
C PHE A 34 -7.49 -7.04 31.02
N TRP A 35 -8.22 -6.36 31.90
CA TRP A 35 -7.64 -5.28 32.70
C TRP A 35 -6.57 -5.73 33.69
N PRO A 36 -6.72 -6.85 34.44
CA PRO A 36 -5.65 -7.34 35.30
C PRO A 36 -4.38 -7.72 34.54
N GLU A 37 -4.49 -8.35 33.38
CA GLU A 37 -3.34 -8.73 32.56
C GLU A 37 -2.66 -7.49 31.96
N PHE A 38 -3.43 -6.51 31.51
CA PHE A 38 -2.89 -5.26 30.99
C PHE A 38 -2.20 -4.43 32.07
N ASP A 39 -2.77 -4.34 33.26
CA ASP A 39 -2.13 -3.73 34.43
C ASP A 39 -0.78 -4.39 34.73
N SER A 40 -0.75 -5.71 34.75
CA SER A 40 0.48 -6.50 34.95
C SER A 40 1.54 -6.19 33.89
N VAL A 41 1.17 -6.19 32.61
CA VAL A 41 2.08 -5.88 31.50
C VAL A 41 2.67 -4.47 31.62
N VAL A 42 1.82 -3.47 31.87
CA VAL A 42 2.27 -2.07 32.02
C VAL A 42 3.27 -1.93 33.16
N HIS A 43 2.97 -2.48 34.35
CA HIS A 43 3.81 -2.36 35.51
C HIS A 43 5.09 -3.21 35.46
N HIS A 44 5.11 -4.24 34.62
CA HIS A 44 6.33 -5.01 34.34
C HIS A 44 7.24 -4.30 33.32
N LEU A 45 6.68 -3.71 32.27
CA LEU A 45 7.46 -3.15 31.16
C LEU A 45 7.84 -1.67 31.37
N ALA A 46 7.02 -0.86 32.02
CA ALA A 46 7.28 0.57 32.17
C ALA A 46 8.60 0.87 32.97
N PRO A 47 8.95 0.18 34.05
CA PRO A 47 10.24 0.37 34.71
C PRO A 47 11.42 0.02 33.80
N ARG A 48 11.32 -1.08 33.03
CA ARG A 48 12.35 -1.49 32.08
C ARG A 48 12.54 -0.46 30.96
N ASN A 49 11.44 0.11 30.47
CA ASN A 49 11.51 1.22 29.50
C ASN A 49 12.21 2.45 30.09
N ALA A 50 11.88 2.82 31.32
CA ALA A 50 12.55 3.93 32.01
C ALA A 50 14.07 3.72 32.17
N ASP A 51 14.49 2.51 32.49
CA ASP A 51 15.92 2.15 32.58
C ASP A 51 16.62 2.24 31.23
N LEU A 52 15.94 1.78 30.12
CA LEU A 52 16.49 1.90 28.79
C LEU A 52 16.58 3.35 28.30
N LEU A 53 15.61 4.19 28.61
CA LEU A 53 15.68 5.64 28.32
C LEU A 53 16.85 6.30 29.10
N LYS A 54 17.05 5.97 30.36
CA LYS A 54 18.19 6.43 31.13
C LYS A 54 19.53 6.01 30.51
N LYS A 55 19.67 4.73 30.13
CA LYS A 55 20.85 4.23 29.41
C LYS A 55 21.11 4.98 28.10
N ARG A 56 20.05 5.28 27.34
CA ARG A 56 20.16 6.09 26.12
C ARG A 56 20.75 7.47 26.41
N ASP A 57 20.25 8.16 27.44
CA ASP A 57 20.68 9.50 27.79
C ASP A 57 22.13 9.49 28.29
N GLU A 58 22.52 8.45 29.03
CA GLU A 58 23.93 8.26 29.49
C GLU A 58 24.87 8.03 28.30
N LEU A 59 24.47 7.21 27.31
CA LEU A 59 25.27 7.00 26.10
C LEU A 59 25.38 8.28 25.26
N GLN A 60 24.27 9.03 25.13
CA GLN A 60 24.28 10.31 24.43
C GLN A 60 25.24 11.31 25.06
N ALA A 61 25.23 11.44 26.41
CA ALA A 61 26.13 12.33 27.13
C ALA A 61 27.59 11.97 26.87
N GLN A 62 27.97 10.69 26.94
CA GLN A 62 29.33 10.23 26.67
C GLN A 62 29.77 10.52 25.24
N ILE A 63 28.88 10.33 24.26
CA ILE A 63 29.13 10.62 22.83
C ILE A 63 29.35 12.14 22.64
N ASP A 64 28.52 12.97 23.25
CA ASP A 64 28.62 14.42 23.16
C ASP A 64 29.93 14.93 23.77
N GLU A 65 30.32 14.43 24.94
CA GLU A 65 31.59 14.77 25.61
C GLU A 65 32.78 14.40 24.69
N TRP A 66 32.78 13.20 24.11
CA TRP A 66 33.84 12.75 23.23
C TRP A 66 33.94 13.63 21.97
N LEU A 67 32.81 13.92 21.35
CA LEU A 67 32.75 14.76 20.12
C LEU A 67 33.20 16.20 20.40
N ILE A 68 32.81 16.79 21.55
CA ILE A 68 33.22 18.12 21.95
C ILE A 68 34.74 18.17 22.15
N ALA A 69 35.31 17.13 22.78
CA ALA A 69 36.76 17.07 23.06
C ALA A 69 37.61 16.90 21.76
N HIS A 70 37.09 16.34 20.71
CA HIS A 70 37.83 15.99 19.48
C HIS A 70 37.51 16.84 18.25
N ARG A 71 36.45 17.63 18.27
CA ARG A 71 35.98 18.39 17.09
C ARG A 71 37.01 19.35 16.51
N ASP A 72 37.81 19.99 17.37
CA ASP A 72 38.75 21.05 16.95
C ASP A 72 40.02 20.50 16.24
N ASN A 73 40.33 19.22 16.45
CA ASN A 73 41.50 18.55 15.88
C ASN A 73 41.13 17.63 14.67
N GLY A 74 39.87 17.61 14.31
CA GLY A 74 39.29 16.64 13.36
C GLY A 74 39.01 15.28 14.01
N ILE A 75 37.90 14.65 13.58
CA ILE A 75 37.45 13.37 14.14
C ILE A 75 38.15 12.22 13.41
N ASP A 76 38.98 11.46 14.10
CA ASP A 76 39.51 10.19 13.60
C ASP A 76 38.45 9.10 13.69
N ALA A 77 38.07 8.53 12.54
CA ALA A 77 36.99 7.54 12.46
C ALA A 77 37.31 6.23 13.22
N GLY A 78 38.60 5.84 13.24
CA GLY A 78 39.06 4.63 13.93
C GLY A 78 38.97 4.79 15.45
N ALA A 79 39.46 5.92 15.97
CA ALA A 79 39.36 6.26 17.39
C ALA A 79 37.90 6.39 17.85
N TYR A 80 37.04 7.02 17.03
CA TYR A 80 35.63 7.15 17.35
C TYR A 80 34.90 5.79 17.36
N THR A 81 35.17 4.93 16.38
CA THR A 81 34.62 3.58 16.35
C THR A 81 35.04 2.76 17.57
N SER A 82 36.32 2.85 17.98
CA SER A 82 36.79 2.18 19.19
C SER A 82 36.09 2.67 20.43
N PHE A 83 35.98 3.99 20.61
CA PHE A 83 35.21 4.59 21.68
C PHE A 83 33.76 4.13 21.75
N LEU A 84 33.06 4.10 20.61
CA LEU A 84 31.66 3.63 20.56
C LEU A 84 31.50 2.15 20.98
N LYS A 85 32.51 1.32 20.67
CA LYS A 85 32.56 -0.08 21.15
C LYS A 85 32.83 -0.14 22.66
N ASP A 86 33.77 0.66 23.14
CA ASP A 86 34.16 0.66 24.57
C ASP A 86 33.00 1.06 25.50
N ILE A 87 32.16 2.03 25.08
CA ILE A 87 30.97 2.43 25.86
C ILE A 87 29.79 1.49 25.66
N GLY A 88 29.88 0.50 24.76
CA GLY A 88 28.81 -0.45 24.46
C GLY A 88 27.68 0.13 23.59
N TYR A 89 27.93 1.22 22.85
CA TYR A 89 27.01 1.73 21.84
C TYR A 89 27.04 0.86 20.60
N LEU A 90 28.22 0.54 20.07
CA LEU A 90 28.42 -0.45 19.03
C LEU A 90 28.65 -1.83 19.65
N LEU A 91 27.74 -2.73 19.41
CA LEU A 91 27.84 -4.13 19.84
C LEU A 91 28.56 -4.96 18.77
N SER A 92 29.10 -6.11 19.20
CA SER A 92 29.61 -7.10 18.26
C SER A 92 28.49 -7.62 17.37
N GLU A 93 28.81 -7.87 16.10
CA GLU A 93 27.90 -8.57 15.20
C GLU A 93 27.63 -9.97 15.76
N GLY A 94 26.35 -10.37 15.77
CA GLY A 94 25.95 -11.71 16.21
C GLY A 94 26.22 -12.75 15.13
N ASP A 95 25.89 -14.00 15.43
CA ASP A 95 25.94 -15.09 14.48
C ASP A 95 24.90 -14.88 13.36
N ASP A 96 25.19 -15.41 12.18
CA ASP A 96 24.26 -15.41 11.05
C ASP A 96 22.95 -16.12 11.46
N PHE A 97 21.82 -15.52 11.11
CA PHE A 97 20.52 -16.10 11.35
C PHE A 97 19.62 -15.95 10.12
N ALA A 98 18.62 -16.81 10.03
CA ALA A 98 17.55 -16.71 9.05
C ALA A 98 16.23 -16.38 9.75
N ILE A 99 15.41 -15.57 9.12
CA ILE A 99 14.04 -15.34 9.60
C ILE A 99 13.19 -16.53 9.17
N GLU A 100 12.64 -17.23 10.15
CA GLU A 100 11.72 -18.36 9.94
C GLU A 100 10.30 -17.91 10.24
N THR A 101 9.54 -17.63 9.18
CA THR A 101 8.12 -17.26 9.27
C THR A 101 7.26 -18.24 8.48
N THR A 102 6.06 -18.49 8.97
CA THR A 102 5.07 -19.36 8.30
C THR A 102 3.73 -18.63 8.23
N ASN A 103 2.90 -18.99 7.25
CA ASN A 103 1.54 -18.44 7.07
C ASN A 103 1.51 -16.92 6.88
N VAL A 104 2.53 -16.37 6.24
CA VAL A 104 2.56 -14.94 5.86
C VAL A 104 1.87 -14.78 4.52
N ASP A 105 0.98 -13.79 4.42
CA ASP A 105 0.30 -13.45 3.17
C ASP A 105 1.31 -13.16 2.07
N VAL A 106 1.04 -13.65 0.87
CA VAL A 106 1.96 -13.51 -0.28
C VAL A 106 2.22 -12.05 -0.64
N GLU A 107 1.23 -11.19 -0.41
CA GLU A 107 1.33 -9.74 -0.59
C GLU A 107 2.38 -9.08 0.32
N ILE A 108 2.67 -9.69 1.46
CA ILE A 108 3.69 -9.22 2.41
C ILE A 108 5.01 -9.95 2.18
N ALA A 109 4.98 -11.27 1.93
CA ALA A 109 6.17 -12.11 1.95
C ALA A 109 6.91 -12.13 0.60
N THR A 110 6.21 -12.10 -0.54
CA THR A 110 6.80 -12.44 -1.86
C THR A 110 6.45 -11.48 -2.99
N ILE A 111 5.34 -10.74 -2.93
CA ILE A 111 4.96 -9.81 -3.99
C ILE A 111 5.65 -8.47 -3.77
N ALA A 112 6.58 -8.11 -4.66
CA ALA A 112 7.21 -6.79 -4.68
C ALA A 112 6.29 -5.76 -5.36
N GLY A 113 5.19 -5.41 -4.70
CA GLY A 113 4.18 -4.49 -5.21
C GLY A 113 4.18 -3.12 -4.55
N PRO A 114 3.46 -2.15 -5.11
CA PRO A 114 3.27 -0.84 -4.49
C PRO A 114 2.56 -0.98 -3.14
N GLN A 115 3.00 -0.18 -2.16
CA GLN A 115 2.39 -0.09 -0.84
C GLN A 115 1.92 1.33 -0.59
N LEU A 116 0.71 1.48 -0.03
CA LEU A 116 0.18 2.74 0.44
C LEU A 116 0.41 2.90 1.94
N VAL A 117 0.58 4.15 2.38
CA VAL A 117 0.61 4.54 3.80
C VAL A 117 -0.39 5.66 3.98
N VAL A 118 -1.34 5.51 4.89
CA VAL A 118 -2.38 6.51 5.14
C VAL A 118 -2.63 6.69 6.63
N PRO A 119 -2.97 7.93 7.08
CA PRO A 119 -3.33 8.17 8.48
C PRO A 119 -4.66 7.48 8.80
N VAL A 120 -4.67 6.56 9.76
CA VAL A 120 -5.86 5.81 10.16
C VAL A 120 -6.97 6.69 10.72
N MET A 121 -6.65 7.85 11.30
CA MET A 121 -7.64 8.80 11.80
C MET A 121 -8.50 9.44 10.71
N ASN A 122 -8.06 9.38 9.44
CA ASN A 122 -8.86 9.87 8.31
C ASN A 122 -9.60 8.70 7.65
N ALA A 123 -10.86 8.49 8.05
CA ALA A 123 -11.71 7.40 7.54
C ALA A 123 -11.81 7.37 6.01
N ARG A 124 -11.87 8.54 5.35
CA ARG A 124 -11.92 8.63 3.89
C ARG A 124 -10.64 8.11 3.24
N TYR A 125 -9.46 8.49 3.77
CA TYR A 125 -8.19 8.02 3.24
C TYR A 125 -8.01 6.53 3.47
N SER A 126 -8.37 6.06 4.67
CA SER A 126 -8.32 4.64 5.02
C SER A 126 -9.19 3.78 4.09
N LEU A 127 -10.44 4.18 3.85
CA LEU A 127 -11.35 3.49 2.94
C LEU A 127 -10.87 3.54 1.49
N ASN A 128 -10.38 4.69 1.03
CA ASN A 128 -9.84 4.80 -0.33
C ASN A 128 -8.62 3.87 -0.51
N ALA A 129 -7.71 3.84 0.46
CA ALA A 129 -6.52 3.00 0.41
C ALA A 129 -6.87 1.49 0.47
N ALA A 130 -7.82 1.10 1.32
CA ALA A 130 -8.30 -0.27 1.40
C ALA A 130 -8.93 -0.76 0.08
N ASN A 131 -9.46 0.15 -0.73
CA ASN A 131 -10.07 -0.15 -2.03
C ASN A 131 -9.17 0.15 -3.23
N ALA A 132 -7.91 0.48 -3.00
CA ALA A 132 -7.00 0.95 -4.06
C ALA A 132 -6.17 -0.18 -4.71
N ARG A 133 -6.49 -1.46 -4.46
CA ARG A 133 -5.73 -2.56 -5.06
C ARG A 133 -5.68 -2.46 -6.57
N TRP A 134 -6.81 -2.16 -7.19
CA TRP A 134 -6.93 -2.03 -8.63
C TRP A 134 -7.08 -0.58 -9.05
N GLY A 135 -6.24 -0.13 -9.97
CA GLY A 135 -6.25 1.22 -10.51
C GLY A 135 -6.21 1.25 -12.03
N SER A 136 -6.99 2.15 -12.63
CA SER A 136 -6.99 2.39 -14.07
C SER A 136 -5.67 3.03 -14.51
N LEU A 137 -4.97 2.38 -15.43
CA LEU A 137 -3.80 2.97 -16.09
C LEU A 137 -4.21 4.16 -16.97
N TYR A 138 -5.38 4.06 -17.63
CA TYR A 138 -5.88 5.13 -18.47
C TYR A 138 -6.19 6.38 -17.66
N ASP A 139 -6.86 6.25 -16.51
CA ASP A 139 -7.13 7.37 -15.61
C ASP A 139 -5.84 7.99 -15.06
N ALA A 140 -4.88 7.15 -14.68
CA ALA A 140 -3.59 7.62 -14.18
C ALA A 140 -2.81 8.41 -15.24
N LEU A 141 -2.76 7.94 -16.48
CA LEU A 141 -2.11 8.63 -17.60
C LEU A 141 -2.87 9.90 -18.01
N TYR A 142 -4.22 9.86 -17.97
CA TYR A 142 -5.04 10.99 -18.35
C TYR A 142 -5.00 12.12 -17.31
N GLY A 143 -5.07 11.77 -16.02
CA GLY A 143 -5.22 12.72 -14.92
C GLY A 143 -3.92 13.37 -14.43
N THR A 144 -2.75 12.77 -14.71
CA THR A 144 -1.45 13.25 -14.23
C THR A 144 -0.70 14.07 -15.29
N ASP A 145 0.50 14.53 -14.96
CA ASP A 145 1.41 15.30 -15.82
C ASP A 145 2.41 14.44 -16.60
N ILE A 146 2.29 13.10 -16.52
CA ILE A 146 3.15 12.16 -17.26
C ILE A 146 3.06 12.41 -18.77
N LEU A 147 1.86 12.67 -19.28
CA LEU A 147 1.63 13.02 -20.66
C LEU A 147 1.51 14.55 -20.83
N SER A 148 2.31 15.09 -21.77
CA SER A 148 2.28 16.53 -22.07
C SER A 148 0.89 17.00 -22.47
N GLU A 149 0.52 18.18 -21.98
CA GLU A 149 -0.71 18.88 -22.35
C GLU A 149 -0.60 19.73 -23.64
N LYS A 150 0.53 19.66 -24.33
CA LYS A 150 0.75 20.39 -25.58
C LYS A 150 -0.02 19.78 -26.75
N ASP A 151 -0.16 20.55 -27.81
CA ASP A 151 -0.71 20.14 -29.11
C ASP A 151 -2.18 19.68 -29.04
N GLY A 152 -2.99 20.39 -28.27
CA GLY A 152 -4.42 20.11 -28.11
C GLY A 152 -4.74 18.95 -27.16
N ALA A 153 -3.78 18.55 -26.33
CA ALA A 153 -3.94 17.48 -25.34
C ALA A 153 -4.14 18.00 -23.92
N GLU A 154 -4.67 19.20 -23.77
CA GLU A 154 -4.96 19.84 -22.48
C GLU A 154 -6.04 19.05 -21.73
N LYS A 155 -5.89 18.96 -20.41
CA LYS A 155 -6.93 18.46 -19.50
C LYS A 155 -8.03 19.51 -19.39
N GLY A 156 -9.20 19.21 -19.97
CA GLY A 156 -10.38 20.05 -19.83
C GLY A 156 -11.31 19.61 -18.71
N THR A 157 -12.48 20.23 -18.63
CA THR A 157 -13.58 19.80 -17.74
C THR A 157 -14.32 18.56 -18.27
N SER A 158 -14.04 18.14 -19.52
CA SER A 158 -14.61 16.99 -20.18
C SER A 158 -13.53 16.19 -20.92
N TYR A 159 -13.87 14.98 -21.35
CA TYR A 159 -12.96 14.13 -22.11
C TYR A 159 -12.48 14.80 -23.40
N THR A 160 -11.17 14.80 -23.60
CA THR A 160 -10.51 15.34 -24.80
C THR A 160 -9.98 14.16 -25.67
N PRO A 161 -10.53 13.93 -26.88
CA PRO A 161 -10.11 12.81 -27.72
C PRO A 161 -8.62 12.81 -28.09
N VAL A 162 -8.02 13.98 -28.29
CA VAL A 162 -6.58 14.10 -28.57
C VAL A 162 -5.74 13.58 -27.41
N ARG A 163 -6.10 13.95 -26.17
CA ARG A 163 -5.45 13.41 -24.99
C ARG A 163 -5.71 11.92 -24.80
N GLY A 164 -6.95 11.48 -25.02
CA GLY A 164 -7.32 10.08 -24.97
C GLY A 164 -6.50 9.20 -25.93
N ALA A 165 -6.26 9.67 -27.15
CA ALA A 165 -5.41 8.97 -28.11
C ALA A 165 -3.95 8.84 -27.63
N LYS A 166 -3.38 9.88 -26.99
CA LYS A 166 -2.05 9.82 -26.36
C LYS A 166 -2.02 8.84 -25.20
N VAL A 167 -3.08 8.77 -24.39
CA VAL A 167 -3.21 7.80 -23.28
C VAL A 167 -3.22 6.36 -23.79
N ILE A 168 -4.04 6.07 -24.79
CA ILE A 168 -4.11 4.75 -25.43
C ILE A 168 -2.74 4.36 -25.99
N ALA A 169 -2.07 5.26 -26.71
CA ALA A 169 -0.75 5.01 -27.28
C ALA A 169 0.29 4.70 -26.18
N ALA A 170 0.35 5.51 -25.12
CA ALA A 170 1.27 5.30 -24.01
C ALA A 170 0.99 3.97 -23.27
N ALA A 171 -0.26 3.60 -23.06
CA ALA A 171 -0.61 2.32 -22.48
C ALA A 171 -0.18 1.15 -23.38
N ARG A 172 -0.34 1.26 -24.71
CA ARG A 172 0.16 0.24 -25.66
C ARG A 172 1.69 0.12 -25.61
N ASP A 173 2.41 1.22 -25.43
CA ASP A 173 3.88 1.20 -25.25
C ASP A 173 4.27 0.47 -23.95
N ILE A 174 3.51 0.65 -22.87
CA ILE A 174 3.71 -0.08 -21.62
C ILE A 174 3.46 -1.57 -21.81
N LEU A 175 2.37 -1.95 -22.50
CA LEU A 175 2.07 -3.34 -22.83
C LEU A 175 3.17 -3.96 -23.68
N ASN A 176 3.67 -3.27 -24.72
CA ASN A 176 4.80 -3.74 -25.55
C ASN A 176 6.05 -4.04 -24.70
N LYS A 177 6.30 -3.23 -23.69
CA LYS A 177 7.45 -3.39 -22.78
C LYS A 177 7.30 -4.54 -21.80
N ARG A 178 6.09 -4.78 -21.31
CA ARG A 178 5.82 -5.69 -20.19
C ARG A 178 5.24 -7.02 -20.60
N LEU A 179 4.54 -7.03 -21.69
CA LEU A 179 3.83 -8.16 -22.28
C LEU A 179 4.17 -8.23 -23.79
N PRO A 180 5.46 -8.46 -24.14
CA PRO A 180 5.88 -8.47 -25.54
C PRO A 180 5.12 -9.54 -26.34
N LEU A 181 4.88 -9.26 -27.61
CA LEU A 181 4.21 -10.15 -28.56
C LEU A 181 5.24 -10.77 -29.52
N ASN A 182 4.91 -11.95 -30.03
CA ASN A 182 5.71 -12.64 -31.03
C ASN A 182 5.63 -11.95 -32.40
N GLY A 183 6.59 -11.04 -32.67
CA GLY A 183 6.75 -10.39 -33.97
C GLY A 183 5.71 -9.30 -34.31
N ALA A 184 4.99 -8.79 -33.32
CA ALA A 184 3.99 -7.74 -33.51
C ALA A 184 4.02 -6.73 -32.34
N SER A 185 3.24 -5.68 -32.47
CA SER A 185 3.05 -4.65 -31.43
C SER A 185 1.60 -4.63 -30.94
N TRP A 186 1.40 -4.30 -29.67
CA TRP A 186 0.07 -4.03 -29.11
C TRP A 186 -0.67 -2.91 -29.86
N HIS A 187 0.04 -2.01 -30.55
CA HIS A 187 -0.57 -1.01 -31.42
C HIS A 187 -1.30 -1.61 -32.62
N ASP A 188 -0.92 -2.81 -33.06
CA ASP A 188 -1.47 -3.46 -34.26
C ASP A 188 -2.66 -4.36 -33.95
N ILE A 189 -2.92 -4.61 -32.63
CA ILE A 189 -3.96 -5.55 -32.18
C ILE A 189 -5.36 -4.95 -32.39
N ALA A 190 -6.23 -5.73 -33.01
CA ALA A 190 -7.62 -5.38 -33.35
C ALA A 190 -8.66 -6.29 -32.67
N SER A 191 -8.25 -7.44 -32.10
CA SER A 191 -9.13 -8.34 -31.35
C SER A 191 -8.36 -9.17 -30.34
N LEU A 192 -9.05 -9.65 -29.31
CA LEU A 192 -8.58 -10.63 -28.35
C LEU A 192 -9.59 -11.75 -28.24
N HIS A 193 -9.14 -13.00 -28.25
CA HIS A 193 -9.96 -14.18 -27.94
C HIS A 193 -9.10 -15.28 -27.31
N ILE A 194 -9.74 -16.27 -26.74
CA ILE A 194 -9.09 -17.43 -26.13
C ILE A 194 -9.40 -18.65 -27.00
N ASP A 195 -8.41 -19.50 -27.20
CA ASP A 195 -8.58 -20.80 -27.79
C ASP A 195 -7.81 -21.89 -27.06
N SER A 196 -7.70 -23.08 -27.61
CA SER A 196 -6.98 -24.21 -27.02
C SER A 196 -5.48 -23.97 -26.86
N THR A 197 -4.93 -22.93 -27.48
CA THR A 197 -3.49 -22.55 -27.38
C THR A 197 -3.25 -21.40 -26.40
N GLY A 198 -4.31 -20.75 -25.87
CA GLY A 198 -4.24 -19.65 -24.93
C GLY A 198 -4.82 -18.34 -25.49
N LEU A 199 -4.19 -17.22 -25.18
CA LEU A 199 -4.60 -15.90 -25.66
C LEU A 199 -4.13 -15.68 -27.10
N VAL A 200 -5.07 -15.46 -27.99
CA VAL A 200 -4.83 -15.10 -29.39
C VAL A 200 -5.19 -13.63 -29.62
N LEU A 201 -4.25 -12.88 -30.15
CA LEU A 201 -4.39 -11.48 -30.48
C LEU A 201 -4.47 -11.32 -32.00
N GLY A 202 -5.59 -10.81 -32.51
CA GLY A 202 -5.79 -10.59 -33.92
C GLY A 202 -5.17 -9.29 -34.41
N SER A 203 -4.34 -9.36 -35.46
CA SER A 203 -3.77 -8.22 -36.18
C SER A 203 -4.06 -8.29 -37.66
N GLU A 204 -3.80 -7.22 -38.44
CA GLU A 204 -3.91 -7.21 -39.90
C GLU A 204 -2.96 -8.24 -40.57
N ALA A 205 -1.84 -8.55 -39.94
CA ALA A 205 -0.88 -9.54 -40.43
C ALA A 205 -1.25 -11.00 -40.06
N GLY A 206 -2.31 -11.18 -39.24
CA GLY A 206 -2.77 -12.47 -38.78
C GLY A 206 -2.76 -12.61 -37.24
N PRO A 207 -3.02 -13.82 -36.74
CA PRO A 207 -3.04 -14.08 -35.31
C PRO A 207 -1.62 -13.99 -34.70
N VAL A 208 -1.54 -13.45 -33.48
CA VAL A 208 -0.32 -13.23 -32.71
C VAL A 208 -0.51 -13.78 -31.31
N ALA A 209 0.54 -14.29 -30.70
CA ALA A 209 0.56 -14.76 -29.31
C ALA A 209 1.48 -13.88 -28.44
N LEU A 210 1.34 -14.00 -27.13
CA LEU A 210 2.32 -13.48 -26.16
C LEU A 210 3.69 -14.14 -26.45
N ALA A 211 4.77 -13.42 -26.19
CA ALA A 211 6.11 -13.99 -26.24
C ALA A 211 6.37 -14.99 -25.08
N ASP A 212 5.62 -14.87 -24.02
CA ASP A 212 5.60 -15.77 -22.86
C ASP A 212 4.15 -16.11 -22.51
N ASP A 213 3.70 -17.28 -22.88
CA ASP A 213 2.32 -17.75 -22.65
C ASP A 213 1.99 -17.94 -21.18
N SER A 214 3.00 -18.11 -20.31
CA SER A 214 2.80 -18.22 -18.86
C SER A 214 2.28 -16.95 -18.22
N GLN A 215 2.33 -15.83 -18.93
CA GLN A 215 1.77 -14.55 -18.48
C GLN A 215 0.24 -14.52 -18.48
N LEU A 216 -0.44 -15.43 -19.21
CA LEU A 216 -1.89 -15.53 -19.18
C LEU A 216 -2.35 -16.24 -17.88
N ILE A 217 -3.09 -15.52 -17.05
CA ILE A 217 -3.65 -16.05 -15.79
C ILE A 217 -5.08 -16.54 -15.99
N GLY A 218 -5.88 -15.81 -16.79
CA GLY A 218 -7.26 -16.15 -17.05
C GLY A 218 -8.03 -15.08 -17.79
N TYR A 219 -9.33 -15.27 -17.91
CA TYR A 219 -10.22 -14.34 -18.61
C TYR A 219 -11.62 -14.36 -18.01
N GLN A 220 -12.45 -13.39 -18.37
CA GLN A 220 -13.87 -13.35 -18.09
C GLN A 220 -14.67 -13.18 -19.37
N GLY A 221 -15.89 -13.71 -19.37
CA GLY A 221 -16.77 -13.68 -20.55
C GLY A 221 -16.63 -14.92 -21.43
N ASP A 222 -17.04 -14.81 -22.69
CA ASP A 222 -16.96 -15.87 -23.69
C ASP A 222 -15.53 -15.99 -24.26
N GLU A 223 -15.05 -17.19 -24.54
CA GLU A 223 -13.72 -17.44 -25.12
C GLU A 223 -13.51 -16.66 -26.43
N THR A 224 -14.51 -16.58 -27.26
CA THR A 224 -14.44 -15.87 -28.54
C THR A 224 -14.62 -14.36 -28.43
N ALA A 225 -15.12 -13.88 -27.26
CA ALA A 225 -15.38 -12.47 -27.00
C ALA A 225 -15.20 -12.18 -25.48
N PRO A 226 -13.99 -12.30 -24.95
CA PRO A 226 -13.76 -12.03 -23.53
C PRO A 226 -14.05 -10.57 -23.19
N THR A 227 -14.60 -10.34 -21.99
CA THR A 227 -14.81 -9.01 -21.44
C THR A 227 -13.60 -8.52 -20.64
N SER A 228 -12.73 -9.43 -20.24
CA SER A 228 -11.49 -9.15 -19.52
C SER A 228 -10.47 -10.27 -19.77
N VAL A 229 -9.19 -9.89 -19.85
CA VAL A 229 -8.06 -10.81 -19.92
C VAL A 229 -7.07 -10.42 -18.81
N LEU A 230 -6.82 -11.34 -17.89
CA LEU A 230 -5.90 -11.16 -16.78
C LEU A 230 -4.53 -11.73 -17.14
N LEU A 231 -3.52 -10.86 -17.08
CA LEU A 231 -2.13 -11.17 -17.37
C LEU A 231 -1.26 -10.92 -16.13
N SER A 232 -0.09 -11.55 -16.04
CA SER A 232 0.86 -11.36 -14.92
C SER A 232 2.23 -10.93 -15.39
N VAL A 233 2.82 -9.99 -14.67
CA VAL A 233 4.19 -9.50 -14.85
C VAL A 233 4.84 -9.35 -13.48
N ASN A 234 5.94 -10.07 -13.22
CA ASN A 234 6.65 -10.02 -11.93
C ASN A 234 5.72 -10.24 -10.73
N THR A 235 4.82 -11.21 -10.83
CA THR A 235 3.79 -11.53 -9.81
C THR A 235 2.68 -10.48 -9.63
N LEU A 236 2.73 -9.37 -10.34
CA LEU A 236 1.65 -8.37 -10.36
C LEU A 236 0.73 -8.59 -11.56
N HIS A 237 -0.55 -8.29 -11.39
CA HIS A 237 -1.55 -8.53 -12.41
C HIS A 237 -1.88 -7.27 -13.22
N ILE A 238 -2.18 -7.50 -14.50
CA ILE A 238 -2.69 -6.51 -15.44
C ILE A 238 -4.00 -7.07 -16.00
N ASP A 239 -5.10 -6.36 -15.79
CA ASP A 239 -6.43 -6.71 -16.29
C ASP A 239 -6.77 -5.84 -17.50
N ILE A 240 -6.79 -6.42 -18.69
CA ILE A 240 -7.18 -5.75 -19.93
C ILE A 240 -8.69 -5.86 -20.07
N ARG A 241 -9.41 -4.77 -19.86
CA ARG A 241 -10.87 -4.71 -19.94
C ARG A 241 -11.35 -4.37 -21.34
N ILE A 242 -12.24 -5.20 -21.87
CA ILE A 242 -12.76 -5.11 -23.25
C ILE A 242 -14.24 -4.79 -23.17
N ASP A 243 -14.62 -3.62 -23.69
CA ASP A 243 -16.02 -3.19 -23.80
C ASP A 243 -16.17 -2.24 -24.97
N ARG A 244 -16.66 -2.76 -26.09
CA ARG A 244 -16.90 -1.98 -27.33
C ARG A 244 -18.07 -1.00 -27.23
N SER A 245 -18.88 -1.07 -26.16
CA SER A 245 -19.94 -0.09 -25.88
C SER A 245 -19.46 1.08 -25.02
N GLY A 246 -18.33 0.92 -24.35
CA GLY A 246 -17.71 1.95 -23.51
C GLY A 246 -17.12 3.11 -24.32
N THR A 247 -17.00 4.28 -23.70
CA THR A 247 -16.54 5.51 -24.36
C THR A 247 -15.17 5.34 -25.06
N ILE A 248 -14.24 4.65 -24.44
CA ILE A 248 -12.90 4.42 -24.98
C ILE A 248 -12.89 3.18 -25.89
N GLY A 249 -13.50 2.07 -25.44
CA GLY A 249 -13.51 0.84 -26.22
C GLY A 249 -14.25 0.93 -27.54
N ALA A 250 -15.22 1.87 -27.66
CA ALA A 250 -15.91 2.11 -28.94
C ALA A 250 -14.98 2.68 -30.02
N VAL A 251 -13.92 3.38 -29.66
CA VAL A 251 -12.95 3.98 -30.60
C VAL A 251 -11.62 3.22 -30.65
N ASP A 252 -11.40 2.27 -29.73
CA ASP A 252 -10.22 1.41 -29.72
C ASP A 252 -10.38 0.25 -30.72
N LYS A 253 -9.36 -0.02 -31.54
CA LYS A 253 -9.38 -1.08 -32.56
C LYS A 253 -9.73 -2.45 -31.94
N ALA A 254 -9.15 -2.79 -30.82
CA ALA A 254 -9.36 -4.06 -30.14
C ALA A 254 -10.57 -4.04 -29.18
N GLY A 255 -11.20 -2.88 -28.98
CA GLY A 255 -12.29 -2.70 -28.04
C GLY A 255 -11.80 -2.58 -26.59
N ILE A 256 -10.50 -2.33 -26.37
CA ILE A 256 -9.96 -2.14 -25.01
C ILE A 256 -10.48 -0.84 -24.46
N ASN A 257 -11.26 -0.94 -23.38
CA ASN A 257 -11.87 0.19 -22.69
C ASN A 257 -11.01 0.71 -21.55
N ASP A 258 -10.20 -0.17 -20.94
CA ASP A 258 -9.26 0.18 -19.90
C ASP A 258 -8.16 -0.89 -19.74
N VAL A 259 -7.05 -0.50 -19.14
CA VAL A 259 -6.01 -1.38 -18.62
C VAL A 259 -5.89 -1.11 -17.13
N VAL A 260 -6.23 -2.11 -16.32
CA VAL A 260 -6.27 -1.98 -14.87
C VAL A 260 -5.09 -2.72 -14.27
N LEU A 261 -4.38 -2.08 -13.36
CA LEU A 261 -3.17 -2.59 -12.73
C LEU A 261 -3.40 -2.87 -11.24
N GLU A 262 -2.68 -3.83 -10.68
CA GLU A 262 -2.49 -3.90 -9.23
C GLU A 262 -1.64 -2.70 -8.78
N SER A 263 -2.32 -1.63 -8.36
CA SER A 263 -1.73 -0.34 -8.03
C SER A 263 -1.38 -0.19 -6.56
N ALA A 264 -1.96 -1.02 -5.68
CA ALA A 264 -1.63 -1.08 -4.25
C ALA A 264 -1.85 -2.50 -3.74
N VAL A 265 -0.77 -3.23 -3.48
CA VAL A 265 -0.83 -4.63 -3.04
C VAL A 265 -1.07 -4.73 -1.54
N SER A 266 -0.51 -3.81 -0.77
CA SER A 266 -0.69 -3.70 0.67
C SER A 266 -0.85 -2.23 1.09
N THR A 267 -1.45 -2.03 2.27
CA THR A 267 -1.66 -0.70 2.85
C THR A 267 -1.26 -0.70 4.31
N ILE A 268 -0.47 0.28 4.72
CA ILE A 268 -0.21 0.58 6.12
C ILE A 268 -1.26 1.59 6.60
N MET A 269 -2.07 1.17 7.56
CA MET A 269 -2.95 2.07 8.31
C MET A 269 -2.11 2.66 9.45
N ASP A 270 -1.48 3.80 9.17
CA ASP A 270 -0.50 4.38 10.06
C ASP A 270 -1.15 4.96 11.32
N CYS A 271 -0.63 4.54 12.48
CA CYS A 271 -1.01 5.01 13.81
C CYS A 271 0.13 5.80 14.50
N GLU A 272 1.19 6.13 13.80
CA GLU A 272 2.38 6.78 14.34
C GLU A 272 2.65 8.12 13.63
N ASP A 273 3.48 8.13 12.60
CA ASP A 273 4.07 9.35 12.02
C ASP A 273 3.06 10.28 11.35
N SER A 274 2.00 9.76 10.80
CA SER A 274 0.94 10.54 10.14
C SER A 274 -0.28 10.81 11.03
N VAL A 275 -0.18 10.45 12.33
CA VAL A 275 -1.27 10.57 13.31
C VAL A 275 -0.79 11.35 14.54
N ALA A 276 -1.54 12.36 14.93
CA ALA A 276 -1.35 13.09 16.20
C ALA A 276 -2.53 12.79 17.13
N ALA A 277 -2.44 11.70 17.89
CA ALA A 277 -3.41 11.36 18.92
C ALA A 277 -2.93 11.90 20.28
N VAL A 278 -3.51 13.01 20.71
CA VAL A 278 -3.06 13.76 21.91
C VAL A 278 -3.83 13.39 23.17
N ASP A 279 -4.98 12.75 23.05
CA ASP A 279 -5.85 12.35 24.17
C ASP A 279 -6.56 11.01 23.92
N GLY A 280 -7.44 10.62 24.86
CA GLY A 280 -8.21 9.39 24.78
C GLY A 280 -9.23 9.39 23.63
N GLU A 281 -9.80 10.53 23.29
CA GLU A 281 -10.78 10.67 22.20
C GLU A 281 -10.12 10.46 20.85
N ASP A 282 -8.94 11.04 20.63
CA ASP A 282 -8.13 10.83 19.43
C ASP A 282 -7.71 9.36 19.29
N LYS A 283 -7.33 8.69 20.40
CA LYS A 283 -7.03 7.25 20.37
C LYS A 283 -8.24 6.41 20.01
N VAL A 284 -9.40 6.75 20.55
CA VAL A 284 -10.67 6.08 20.21
C VAL A 284 -11.01 6.25 18.73
N LEU A 285 -10.80 7.46 18.16
CA LEU A 285 -10.99 7.69 16.73
C LEU A 285 -10.07 6.79 15.88
N ALA A 286 -8.78 6.74 16.21
CA ALA A 286 -7.81 5.94 15.49
C ALA A 286 -8.14 4.43 15.55
N TYR A 287 -8.37 3.91 16.75
CA TYR A 287 -8.67 2.49 16.94
C TYR A 287 -10.06 2.11 16.44
N GLY A 288 -11.05 3.00 16.54
CA GLY A 288 -12.40 2.81 16.02
C GLY A 288 -12.41 2.72 14.49
N ASN A 289 -11.67 3.59 13.80
CA ASN A 289 -11.51 3.52 12.35
C ASN A 289 -10.81 2.22 11.93
N TRP A 290 -9.76 1.81 12.65
CA TRP A 290 -9.06 0.58 12.34
C TRP A 290 -9.93 -0.66 12.56
N LEU A 291 -10.63 -0.74 13.69
CA LEU A 291 -11.57 -1.82 13.95
C LEU A 291 -12.68 -1.86 12.88
N GLY A 292 -13.25 -0.70 12.54
CA GLY A 292 -14.28 -0.60 11.52
C GLY A 292 -13.84 -0.98 10.10
N LEU A 293 -12.52 -0.84 9.80
CA LEU A 293 -11.95 -1.42 8.57
C LEU A 293 -11.90 -2.95 8.61
N MET A 294 -11.48 -3.52 9.76
CA MET A 294 -11.35 -4.97 9.91
C MET A 294 -12.70 -5.70 9.88
N ASP A 295 -13.72 -5.11 10.48
CA ASP A 295 -15.08 -5.70 10.53
C ASP A 295 -16.01 -5.23 9.40
N GLY A 296 -15.54 -4.30 8.55
CA GLY A 296 -16.30 -3.78 7.40
C GLY A 296 -17.39 -2.77 7.76
N THR A 297 -17.38 -2.21 8.96
CA THR A 297 -18.41 -1.24 9.42
C THR A 297 -18.01 0.22 9.23
N LEU A 298 -16.72 0.50 8.94
CA LEU A 298 -16.27 1.87 8.72
C LEU A 298 -16.96 2.49 7.51
N THR A 299 -17.55 3.66 7.71
CA THR A 299 -18.20 4.45 6.66
C THR A 299 -17.71 5.90 6.70
N THR A 300 -17.81 6.59 5.56
CA THR A 300 -17.55 8.02 5.47
C THR A 300 -18.53 8.69 4.51
N GLU A 301 -18.90 9.92 4.79
CA GLU A 301 -19.70 10.72 3.86
C GLU A 301 -18.82 11.25 2.73
N MET A 302 -19.22 10.99 1.50
CA MET A 302 -18.63 11.61 0.33
C MET A 302 -19.58 12.66 -0.21
N LYS A 303 -19.21 13.94 -0.11
CA LYS A 303 -19.91 14.98 -0.85
C LYS A 303 -19.62 14.77 -2.34
N LYS A 304 -20.64 14.44 -3.11
CA LYS A 304 -20.56 14.52 -4.57
C LYS A 304 -20.28 16.00 -4.88
N SER A 305 -19.12 16.30 -5.43
CA SER A 305 -18.89 17.65 -5.98
C SER A 305 -19.97 17.84 -7.04
N ASP A 306 -20.79 18.84 -6.87
CA ASP A 306 -21.67 19.29 -7.95
C ASP A 306 -20.78 19.55 -9.17
N LYS A 307 -20.97 18.75 -10.22
CA LYS A 307 -20.30 18.93 -11.50
C LYS A 307 -20.95 20.07 -12.23
#